data_77a1ab76bd9a8bc4eebd3930c53aa78b
#
_entry.id   77a1ab76bd9a8bc4eebd3930c53aa78b
#
_cell.length_a   1.000
_cell.length_b   1.000
_cell.length_c   1.000
_cell.angle_alpha   90.00
_cell.angle_beta   90.00
_cell.angle_gamma   90.00
#
_symmetry.space_group_name_H-M   'P 1'
#
loop_
_entity.id
_entity.type
_entity.pdbx_description
1 polymer ?
#
loop_
_entity_poly.entity_id
_entity_poly.type
_entity_poly.pdbx_seq_one_letter_code
_entity_poly.pdbx_strand_id
1 'polypeptide(L)'
;MLDMFIGGFRAPDYGHFKGICMSVALWIVLLVCVLWIALSEMPAGWDGHLPLPYLIALTPLLWIPTLVIAIAGAVRHDTALAIVAAIACIASLLRKIAYWNNNLTSINTAQMVADNIAKKRETSRGTHTSIAAEAAKHGRFRVMTLNCRYGRANAAAIVSAVKEHDVAVLALQELTDDLVAALDEAGLSDLLPYRQLGENKDTDNGGFNGIWIRIEPSDTSPITAVIPAADVPGVCFPIDAMRGITFVSAHPKSPMRGCRDWSAGIIGLGELATSQKQGDITVVLGDLNSGTDHPSFRKLLDAGFQDAALTEAKGRRATFPSWLPWPRLILDHILFTAGLTASDVRSFTVNGTDHLALAATLTLK
;
A
#
# COMPACT_ATOMS: atom_id res chain seq x y z
N MET A 1 -49.11 16.45 -67.02
CA MET A 1 -48.06 17.36 -66.69
C MET A 1 -48.15 17.68 -65.17
N LEU A 2 -48.15 16.61 -64.31
CA LEU A 2 -48.29 16.81 -62.85
C LEU A 2 -47.58 15.68 -62.04
N ASP A 3 -46.53 15.05 -62.66
CA ASP A 3 -45.84 13.92 -62.01
C ASP A 3 -44.32 14.19 -61.78
N MET A 4 -43.94 15.46 -61.56
CA MET A 4 -42.53 15.79 -61.50
C MET A 4 -42.10 16.59 -60.27
N PHE A 5 -42.81 16.44 -59.11
CA PHE A 5 -42.41 17.11 -57.87
C PHE A 5 -42.77 16.28 -56.62
N ILE A 6 -42.41 14.99 -56.60
CA ILE A 6 -42.28 14.30 -55.31
C ILE A 6 -40.84 13.81 -55.23
N GLY A 7 -39.96 14.72 -54.88
CA GLY A 7 -38.57 14.40 -54.45
C GLY A 7 -38.70 13.55 -53.21
N GLY A 8 -38.33 12.26 -53.35
CA GLY A 8 -38.40 11.28 -52.28
C GLY A 8 -37.58 11.74 -51.06
N PHE A 9 -38.24 12.12 -50.01
CA PHE A 9 -37.68 12.16 -48.65
C PHE A 9 -37.26 10.72 -48.29
N ARG A 10 -36.02 10.35 -48.54
CA ARG A 10 -35.46 9.16 -47.97
C ARG A 10 -35.51 9.32 -46.45
N ALA A 11 -36.33 8.51 -45.79
CA ALA A 11 -36.30 8.42 -44.32
C ALA A 11 -34.84 8.20 -43.87
N PRO A 12 -34.38 8.92 -42.86
CA PRO A 12 -33.00 8.77 -42.37
C PRO A 12 -32.78 7.28 -42.02
N ASP A 13 -31.67 6.74 -42.51
CA ASP A 13 -31.30 5.35 -42.26
C ASP A 13 -31.03 5.19 -40.73
N TYR A 14 -32.05 4.71 -40.03
CA TYR A 14 -32.05 4.53 -38.56
C TYR A 14 -30.90 3.62 -38.12
N GLY A 15 -30.44 2.71 -38.98
CA GLY A 15 -29.31 1.84 -38.70
C GLY A 15 -27.98 2.62 -38.65
N HIS A 16 -27.77 3.49 -39.62
CA HIS A 16 -26.59 4.34 -39.71
C HIS A 16 -26.53 5.37 -38.57
N PHE A 17 -27.67 6.01 -38.24
CA PHE A 17 -27.79 6.97 -37.15
C PHE A 17 -27.50 6.30 -35.79
N LYS A 18 -28.06 5.13 -35.49
CA LYS A 18 -27.71 4.35 -34.29
C LYS A 18 -26.26 3.95 -34.22
N GLY A 19 -25.64 3.63 -35.37
CA GLY A 19 -24.22 3.32 -35.46
C GLY A 19 -23.35 4.49 -35.03
N ILE A 20 -23.63 5.70 -35.52
CA ILE A 20 -22.89 6.93 -35.16
C ILE A 20 -23.08 7.26 -33.69
N CYS A 21 -24.30 7.25 -33.17
CA CYS A 21 -24.56 7.53 -31.75
C CYS A 21 -23.81 6.58 -30.83
N MET A 22 -23.73 5.28 -31.16
CA MET A 22 -23.00 4.30 -30.38
C MET A 22 -21.47 4.56 -30.42
N SER A 23 -20.92 4.91 -31.58
CA SER A 23 -19.49 5.24 -31.69
C SER A 23 -19.13 6.47 -30.85
N VAL A 24 -19.94 7.53 -30.94
CA VAL A 24 -19.77 8.74 -30.11
C VAL A 24 -19.84 8.41 -28.61
N ALA A 25 -20.78 7.58 -28.19
CA ALA A 25 -20.92 7.18 -26.79
C ALA A 25 -19.67 6.41 -26.31
N LEU A 26 -19.12 5.49 -27.10
CA LEU A 26 -17.91 4.75 -26.76
C LEU A 26 -16.69 5.68 -26.64
N TRP A 27 -16.57 6.66 -27.54
CA TRP A 27 -15.51 7.67 -27.45
C TRP A 27 -15.61 8.55 -26.19
N ILE A 28 -16.84 8.94 -25.80
CA ILE A 28 -17.06 9.70 -24.56
C ILE A 28 -16.65 8.86 -23.35
N VAL A 29 -17.08 7.59 -23.27
CA VAL A 29 -16.72 6.71 -22.15
C VAL A 29 -15.19 6.47 -22.11
N LEU A 30 -14.55 6.28 -23.28
CA LEU A 30 -13.10 6.14 -23.34
C LEU A 30 -12.40 7.41 -22.85
N LEU A 31 -12.85 8.60 -23.25
CA LEU A 31 -12.30 9.86 -22.78
C LEU A 31 -12.39 9.97 -21.24
N VAL A 32 -13.53 9.61 -20.67
CA VAL A 32 -13.73 9.58 -19.21
C VAL A 32 -12.74 8.61 -18.56
N CYS A 33 -12.57 7.40 -19.10
CA CYS A 33 -11.59 6.43 -18.59
C CYS A 33 -10.15 6.97 -18.66
N VAL A 34 -9.76 7.59 -19.75
CA VAL A 34 -8.41 8.16 -19.92
C VAL A 34 -8.17 9.30 -18.93
N LEU A 35 -9.13 10.23 -18.79
CA LEU A 35 -9.04 11.30 -17.80
C LEU A 35 -8.98 10.75 -16.37
N TRP A 36 -9.72 9.69 -16.09
CA TRP A 36 -9.68 9.03 -14.79
C TRP A 36 -8.32 8.37 -14.51
N ILE A 37 -7.74 7.66 -15.46
CA ILE A 37 -6.39 7.10 -15.34
C ILE A 37 -5.37 8.22 -15.07
N ALA A 38 -5.52 9.38 -15.73
CA ALA A 38 -4.63 10.52 -15.56
C ALA A 38 -4.69 11.14 -14.16
N LEU A 39 -5.76 10.94 -13.37
CA LEU A 39 -5.85 11.42 -11.98
C LEU A 39 -4.71 10.89 -11.11
N SER A 40 -4.24 9.69 -11.39
CA SER A 40 -3.12 9.13 -10.66
C SER A 40 -1.76 9.75 -10.99
N GLU A 41 -1.67 10.62 -12.02
CA GLU A 41 -0.44 11.38 -12.36
C GLU A 41 -0.42 12.79 -11.77
N MET A 42 -1.41 13.15 -10.97
CA MET A 42 -1.46 14.46 -10.30
C MET A 42 -0.29 14.62 -9.32
N PRO A 43 0.10 15.85 -8.98
CA PRO A 43 1.07 16.09 -7.92
C PRO A 43 0.62 15.51 -6.59
N ALA A 44 1.56 15.00 -5.78
CA ALA A 44 1.28 14.54 -4.42
C ALA A 44 0.62 15.64 -3.59
N GLY A 45 -0.34 15.27 -2.75
CA GLY A 45 -1.17 16.20 -1.97
C GLY A 45 -2.46 16.60 -2.68
N TRP A 46 -2.52 16.60 -4.02
CA TRP A 46 -3.76 16.86 -4.75
C TRP A 46 -4.77 15.73 -4.61
N ASP A 47 -4.28 14.50 -4.52
CA ASP A 47 -5.09 13.34 -4.19
C ASP A 47 -5.76 13.41 -2.81
N GLY A 48 -5.36 14.37 -1.96
CA GLY A 48 -6.04 14.72 -0.70
C GLY A 48 -7.34 15.52 -0.84
N HIS A 49 -7.92 15.65 -2.02
CA HIS A 49 -9.16 16.38 -2.24
C HIS A 49 -10.29 15.41 -2.65
N LEU A 50 -11.45 15.49 -1.96
CA LEU A 50 -12.64 14.73 -2.32
C LEU A 50 -13.09 15.08 -3.77
N PRO A 51 -13.41 14.10 -4.65
CA PRO A 51 -13.48 12.65 -4.43
C PRO A 51 -12.22 11.87 -4.88
N LEU A 52 -11.09 12.55 -5.09
CA LEU A 52 -9.91 11.99 -5.76
C LEU A 52 -9.34 10.71 -5.10
N PRO A 53 -9.24 10.58 -3.75
CA PRO A 53 -8.70 9.35 -3.18
C PRO A 53 -9.47 8.10 -3.62
N TYR A 54 -10.80 8.20 -3.66
CA TYR A 54 -11.67 7.08 -4.05
C TYR A 54 -11.57 6.77 -5.55
N LEU A 55 -11.57 7.80 -6.38
CA LEU A 55 -11.43 7.63 -7.83
C LEU A 55 -10.09 6.98 -8.17
N ILE A 56 -9.00 7.46 -7.56
CA ILE A 56 -7.66 6.93 -7.77
C ILE A 56 -7.56 5.48 -7.27
N ALA A 57 -8.15 5.15 -6.12
CA ALA A 57 -8.18 3.78 -5.61
C ALA A 57 -8.84 2.78 -6.59
N LEU A 58 -9.76 3.25 -7.44
CA LEU A 58 -10.45 2.44 -8.44
C LEU A 58 -9.74 2.39 -9.80
N THR A 59 -8.72 3.22 -10.03
CA THR A 59 -7.94 3.23 -11.27
C THR A 59 -7.45 1.84 -11.70
N PRO A 60 -7.01 0.93 -10.76
CA PRO A 60 -6.63 -0.43 -11.12
C PRO A 60 -7.71 -1.27 -11.79
N LEU A 61 -8.96 -0.84 -11.79
CA LEU A 61 -10.08 -1.58 -12.41
C LEU A 61 -10.42 -1.06 -13.82
N LEU A 62 -9.87 0.09 -14.22
CA LEU A 62 -10.22 0.73 -15.51
C LEU A 62 -9.75 -0.05 -16.74
N TRP A 63 -8.87 -1.05 -16.57
CA TRP A 63 -8.55 -1.97 -17.67
C TRP A 63 -9.77 -2.74 -18.19
N ILE A 64 -10.80 -2.96 -17.34
CA ILE A 64 -12.02 -3.70 -17.72
C ILE A 64 -12.83 -2.91 -18.77
N PRO A 65 -13.32 -1.68 -18.45
CA PRO A 65 -14.09 -0.91 -19.43
C PRO A 65 -13.25 -0.56 -20.67
N THR A 66 -11.95 -0.26 -20.52
CA THR A 66 -11.09 0.07 -21.66
C THR A 66 -10.86 -1.15 -22.58
N LEU A 67 -10.73 -2.36 -22.04
CA LEU A 67 -10.67 -3.60 -22.81
C LEU A 67 -11.98 -3.85 -23.56
N VAL A 68 -13.11 -3.68 -22.90
CA VAL A 68 -14.45 -3.84 -23.54
C VAL A 68 -14.60 -2.86 -24.71
N ILE A 69 -14.19 -1.60 -24.55
CA ILE A 69 -14.22 -0.59 -25.61
C ILE A 69 -13.27 -0.97 -26.75
N ALA A 70 -12.06 -1.48 -26.45
CA ALA A 70 -11.11 -1.91 -27.46
C ALA A 70 -11.70 -3.06 -28.33
N ILE A 71 -12.33 -4.05 -27.71
CA ILE A 71 -13.00 -5.15 -28.39
C ILE A 71 -14.18 -4.63 -29.24
N ALA A 72 -15.02 -3.74 -28.66
CA ALA A 72 -16.15 -3.15 -29.39
C ALA A 72 -15.69 -2.34 -30.62
N GLY A 73 -14.59 -1.56 -30.49
CA GLY A 73 -13.97 -0.84 -31.59
C GLY A 73 -13.51 -1.77 -32.71
N ALA A 74 -12.82 -2.87 -32.36
CA ALA A 74 -12.35 -3.87 -33.29
C ALA A 74 -13.51 -4.56 -34.06
N VAL A 75 -14.56 -4.98 -33.34
CA VAL A 75 -15.75 -5.62 -33.94
C VAL A 75 -16.48 -4.67 -34.88
N ARG A 76 -16.48 -3.38 -34.57
CA ARG A 76 -17.14 -2.34 -35.39
C ARG A 76 -16.25 -1.78 -36.51
N HIS A 77 -15.02 -2.28 -36.65
CA HIS A 77 -14.01 -1.79 -37.58
C HIS A 77 -13.64 -0.29 -37.35
N ASP A 78 -13.87 0.25 -36.14
CA ASP A 78 -13.37 1.56 -35.70
C ASP A 78 -11.95 1.37 -35.13
N THR A 79 -10.97 1.33 -36.06
CA THR A 79 -9.57 1.05 -35.75
C THR A 79 -8.99 2.09 -34.78
N ALA A 80 -9.37 3.36 -34.89
CA ALA A 80 -8.88 4.42 -34.02
C ALA A 80 -9.35 4.19 -32.57
N LEU A 81 -10.64 3.91 -32.40
CA LEU A 81 -11.23 3.59 -31.08
C LEU A 81 -10.54 2.37 -30.45
N ALA A 82 -10.35 1.30 -31.23
CA ALA A 82 -9.74 0.08 -30.76
C ALA A 82 -8.30 0.32 -30.28
N ILE A 83 -7.49 1.05 -31.04
CA ILE A 83 -6.09 1.35 -30.70
C ILE A 83 -6.00 2.22 -29.44
N VAL A 84 -6.75 3.33 -29.39
CA VAL A 84 -6.69 4.24 -28.22
C VAL A 84 -7.18 3.54 -26.95
N ALA A 85 -8.24 2.74 -27.05
CA ALA A 85 -8.74 1.97 -25.91
C ALA A 85 -7.74 0.89 -25.47
N ALA A 86 -7.05 0.22 -26.40
CA ALA A 86 -5.99 -0.75 -26.07
C ALA A 86 -4.80 -0.07 -25.36
N ILE A 87 -4.38 1.11 -25.81
CA ILE A 87 -3.34 1.90 -25.14
C ILE A 87 -3.78 2.26 -23.71
N ALA A 88 -5.02 2.74 -23.50
CA ALA A 88 -5.56 3.05 -22.18
C ALA A 88 -5.63 1.81 -21.29
N CYS A 89 -6.01 0.66 -21.84
CA CYS A 89 -6.01 -0.62 -21.12
C CYS A 89 -4.60 -0.99 -20.66
N ILE A 90 -3.62 -0.92 -21.55
CA ILE A 90 -2.21 -1.19 -21.21
C ILE A 90 -1.72 -0.20 -20.13
N ALA A 91 -2.00 1.09 -20.26
CA ALA A 91 -1.61 2.10 -19.29
C ALA A 91 -2.16 1.80 -17.89
N SER A 92 -3.42 1.36 -17.78
CA SER A 92 -4.03 0.97 -16.50
C SER A 92 -3.43 -0.31 -15.89
N LEU A 93 -2.81 -1.17 -16.71
CA LEU A 93 -2.17 -2.41 -16.28
C LEU A 93 -0.68 -2.23 -15.91
N LEU A 94 0.00 -1.23 -16.47
CA LEU A 94 1.46 -1.06 -16.30
C LEU A 94 1.87 -0.96 -14.82
N ARG A 95 1.09 -0.26 -13.99
CA ARG A 95 1.39 -0.16 -12.55
C ARG A 95 1.26 -1.48 -11.80
N LYS A 96 0.43 -2.38 -12.30
CA LYS A 96 0.31 -3.73 -11.72
C LYS A 96 1.52 -4.59 -12.04
N ILE A 97 2.18 -4.34 -13.17
CA ILE A 97 3.39 -5.05 -13.59
C ILE A 97 4.54 -4.80 -12.62
N ALA A 98 4.58 -3.64 -11.95
CA ALA A 98 5.58 -3.32 -10.93
C ALA A 98 5.62 -4.37 -9.80
N TYR A 99 4.50 -4.98 -9.46
CA TYR A 99 4.42 -6.06 -8.47
C TYR A 99 4.93 -7.42 -8.98
N TRP A 100 5.29 -7.53 -10.28
CA TRP A 100 5.82 -8.74 -10.89
C TRP A 100 7.24 -8.57 -11.45
N ASN A 101 7.68 -7.32 -11.57
CA ASN A 101 8.98 -6.97 -12.12
C ASN A 101 9.47 -5.64 -11.54
N ASN A 102 10.39 -5.72 -10.60
CA ASN A 102 10.96 -4.54 -9.94
C ASN A 102 11.88 -3.69 -10.84
N ASN A 103 12.28 -4.18 -12.01
CA ASN A 103 13.07 -3.40 -12.98
C ASN A 103 12.27 -2.31 -13.71
N LEU A 104 10.94 -2.33 -13.63
CA LEU A 104 10.05 -1.38 -14.30
C LEU A 104 9.61 -0.21 -13.42
N THR A 105 9.99 -0.20 -12.16
CA THR A 105 9.67 0.88 -11.23
C THR A 105 10.79 1.91 -11.18
N SER A 106 10.44 3.18 -11.25
CA SER A 106 11.34 4.33 -10.98
C SER A 106 11.96 4.30 -9.55
N ILE A 107 11.59 3.33 -8.74
CA ILE A 107 12.21 2.90 -7.47
C ILE A 107 13.72 2.62 -7.64
N ASN A 108 14.18 2.41 -8.85
CA ASN A 108 15.61 2.30 -9.17
C ASN A 108 16.46 3.48 -8.68
N THR A 109 15.89 4.67 -8.51
CA THR A 109 16.68 5.83 -8.04
C THR A 109 17.00 5.70 -6.56
N ALA A 110 16.02 5.32 -5.73
CA ALA A 110 16.25 5.09 -4.30
C ALA A 110 17.16 3.86 -4.09
N GLN A 111 16.99 2.81 -4.90
CA GLN A 111 17.80 1.61 -4.86
C GLN A 111 19.23 1.87 -5.35
N MET A 112 19.44 2.67 -6.40
CA MET A 112 20.76 3.12 -6.83
C MET A 112 21.48 4.00 -5.79
N VAL A 113 20.73 4.87 -5.11
CA VAL A 113 21.28 5.67 -4.00
C VAL A 113 21.62 4.76 -2.82
N ALA A 114 20.75 3.80 -2.48
CA ALA A 114 20.98 2.81 -1.43
C ALA A 114 22.18 1.91 -1.71
N ASP A 115 22.31 1.38 -2.93
CA ASP A 115 23.42 0.52 -3.35
C ASP A 115 24.75 1.28 -3.39
N ASN A 116 24.75 2.56 -3.77
CA ASN A 116 25.94 3.42 -3.71
C ASN A 116 26.38 3.71 -2.27
N ILE A 117 25.43 3.85 -1.34
CA ILE A 117 25.71 4.03 0.10
C ILE A 117 26.22 2.72 0.71
N ALA A 118 25.63 1.57 0.37
CA ALA A 118 26.06 0.25 0.82
C ALA A 118 27.49 -0.08 0.35
N LYS A 119 27.81 0.19 -0.91
CA LYS A 119 29.12 -0.06 -1.50
C LYS A 119 30.26 0.76 -0.85
N LYS A 120 29.91 1.93 -0.31
CA LYS A 120 30.86 2.81 0.42
C LYS A 120 31.15 2.31 1.85
N ARG A 121 30.37 1.35 2.37
CA ARG A 121 30.40 0.82 3.74
C ARG A 121 31.08 -0.53 3.92
N GLU A 122 31.31 -1.30 2.86
CA GLU A 122 32.05 -2.58 2.96
C GLU A 122 33.48 -2.43 3.50
N THR A 123 33.95 -1.20 3.64
CA THR A 123 35.32 -0.89 4.13
C THR A 123 35.42 -0.68 5.65
N SER A 124 34.34 -0.81 6.43
CA SER A 124 34.40 -0.61 7.89
C SER A 124 33.68 -1.71 8.67
N ARG A 125 34.33 -2.83 8.89
CA ARG A 125 33.85 -3.89 9.79
C ARG A 125 34.36 -3.71 11.21
N GLY A 126 33.43 -3.64 12.17
CA GLY A 126 33.69 -3.77 13.61
C GLY A 126 32.50 -4.47 14.28
N THR A 127 32.78 -5.48 15.06
CA THR A 127 31.87 -6.41 15.75
C THR A 127 31.12 -5.75 16.91
N HIS A 128 29.80 -6.03 17.10
CA HIS A 128 29.20 -6.37 18.39
C HIS A 128 27.67 -6.61 18.40
N THR A 129 27.25 -7.41 19.34
CA THR A 129 26.17 -8.36 19.54
C THR A 129 24.98 -7.77 20.33
N SER A 130 23.69 -8.01 19.86
CA SER A 130 22.59 -8.40 20.72
C SER A 130 21.31 -8.76 19.94
N ILE A 131 20.76 -7.92 19.07
CA ILE A 131 19.74 -8.30 18.08
C ILE A 131 20.42 -8.84 16.83
N ALA A 132 21.59 -8.34 16.53
CA ALA A 132 22.54 -9.03 15.68
C ALA A 132 22.70 -10.52 16.06
N ALA A 133 22.49 -10.95 17.31
CA ALA A 133 22.62 -12.36 17.68
C ALA A 133 21.42 -13.21 17.30
N GLU A 134 20.18 -12.71 17.33
CA GLU A 134 19.00 -13.46 16.84
C GLU A 134 18.85 -13.26 15.32
N ALA A 135 19.02 -12.05 14.82
CA ALA A 135 19.16 -11.79 13.39
C ALA A 135 20.45 -12.37 12.82
N ALA A 136 21.54 -12.48 13.60
CA ALA A 136 22.78 -13.11 13.20
C ALA A 136 22.75 -14.63 13.31
N LYS A 137 21.89 -15.25 14.14
CA LYS A 137 21.64 -16.68 14.05
C LYS A 137 21.04 -17.09 12.72
N HIS A 138 20.23 -16.24 12.08
CA HIS A 138 19.58 -16.54 10.80
C HIS A 138 19.50 -15.36 9.82
N GLY A 139 19.91 -14.15 10.16
CA GLY A 139 19.85 -12.95 9.29
C GLY A 139 18.44 -12.52 8.90
N ARG A 140 17.40 -13.11 9.47
CA ARG A 140 16.00 -12.96 9.05
C ARG A 140 15.08 -12.84 10.24
N PHE A 141 14.05 -11.97 10.12
CA PHE A 141 12.96 -11.88 11.08
C PHE A 141 11.64 -11.67 10.35
N ARG A 142 10.57 -12.21 10.92
CA ARG A 142 9.24 -12.13 10.34
C ARG A 142 8.46 -11.00 10.97
N VAL A 143 7.87 -10.16 10.13
CA VAL A 143 7.01 -9.06 10.54
C VAL A 143 5.58 -9.29 10.05
N MET A 144 4.60 -8.78 10.80
CA MET A 144 3.18 -8.85 10.44
C MET A 144 2.49 -7.54 10.80
N THR A 145 1.57 -7.09 9.95
CA THR A 145 0.65 -5.99 10.24
C THR A 145 -0.79 -6.41 10.02
N LEU A 146 -1.71 -5.84 10.81
CA LEU A 146 -3.15 -6.08 10.71
C LEU A 146 -3.94 -4.89 11.25
N ASN A 147 -4.86 -4.34 10.44
CA ASN A 147 -5.91 -3.47 10.92
C ASN A 147 -6.98 -4.31 11.65
N CYS A 148 -7.26 -4.00 12.91
CA CYS A 148 -8.13 -4.76 13.81
C CYS A 148 -9.60 -4.35 13.75
N ARG A 149 -9.97 -3.43 12.83
CA ARG A 149 -11.35 -2.99 12.63
C ARG A 149 -12.04 -2.59 13.93
N TYR A 150 -11.65 -1.47 14.52
CA TYR A 150 -12.20 -0.97 15.79
C TYR A 150 -12.14 -2.00 16.93
N GLY A 151 -11.05 -2.73 17.04
CA GLY A 151 -10.87 -3.77 18.07
C GLY A 151 -11.72 -5.04 17.88
N ARG A 152 -12.31 -5.25 16.69
CA ARG A 152 -13.19 -6.41 16.43
C ARG A 152 -12.46 -7.67 15.99
N ALA A 153 -11.18 -7.57 15.66
CA ALA A 153 -10.38 -8.74 15.30
C ALA A 153 -10.36 -9.76 16.44
N ASN A 154 -10.39 -11.03 16.07
CA ASN A 154 -10.38 -12.11 17.08
C ASN A 154 -8.97 -12.29 17.65
N ALA A 155 -8.81 -12.03 18.97
CA ALA A 155 -7.53 -12.08 19.65
C ALA A 155 -6.86 -13.46 19.53
N ALA A 156 -7.60 -14.56 19.76
CA ALA A 156 -7.05 -15.91 19.64
C ALA A 156 -6.58 -16.24 18.22
N ALA A 157 -7.28 -15.71 17.18
CA ALA A 157 -6.86 -15.86 15.79
C ALA A 157 -5.57 -15.08 15.49
N ILE A 158 -5.41 -13.86 16.06
CA ILE A 158 -4.17 -13.09 15.96
C ILE A 158 -3.01 -13.86 16.60
N VAL A 159 -3.18 -14.35 17.83
CA VAL A 159 -2.15 -15.11 18.56
C VAL A 159 -1.78 -16.40 17.81
N SER A 160 -2.78 -17.10 17.25
CA SER A 160 -2.55 -18.29 16.43
C SER A 160 -1.71 -17.94 15.18
N ALA A 161 -2.03 -16.85 14.49
CA ALA A 161 -1.29 -16.37 13.32
C ALA A 161 0.17 -16.00 13.68
N VAL A 162 0.38 -15.31 14.82
CA VAL A 162 1.72 -14.99 15.33
C VAL A 162 2.55 -16.26 15.53
N LYS A 163 1.96 -17.29 16.14
CA LYS A 163 2.62 -18.57 16.38
C LYS A 163 2.88 -19.36 15.09
N GLU A 164 1.86 -19.49 14.23
CA GLU A 164 1.94 -20.25 12.98
C GLU A 164 2.97 -19.67 12.00
N HIS A 165 3.04 -18.34 11.93
CA HIS A 165 3.94 -17.65 11.03
C HIS A 165 5.27 -17.23 11.68
N ASP A 166 5.54 -17.63 12.92
CA ASP A 166 6.75 -17.28 13.69
C ASP A 166 7.06 -15.77 13.65
N VAL A 167 6.03 -14.95 13.92
CA VAL A 167 6.13 -13.50 13.88
C VAL A 167 7.01 -13.00 15.01
N ALA A 168 8.00 -12.16 14.69
CA ALA A 168 8.89 -11.53 15.65
C ALA A 168 8.50 -10.08 15.97
N VAL A 169 7.84 -9.40 15.01
CA VAL A 169 7.33 -8.03 15.15
C VAL A 169 5.89 -7.99 14.63
N LEU A 170 4.95 -7.61 15.47
CA LEU A 170 3.53 -7.47 15.16
C LEU A 170 3.11 -6.01 15.32
N ALA A 171 2.59 -5.42 14.25
CA ALA A 171 1.98 -4.09 14.27
C ALA A 171 0.46 -4.22 14.09
N LEU A 172 -0.29 -3.63 15.00
CA LEU A 172 -1.75 -3.63 14.96
C LEU A 172 -2.28 -2.19 14.89
N GLN A 173 -3.32 -1.98 14.10
CA GLN A 173 -4.01 -0.71 13.93
C GLN A 173 -5.47 -0.85 14.36
N GLU A 174 -6.12 0.26 14.66
CA GLU A 174 -7.50 0.32 15.16
C GLU A 174 -7.71 -0.54 16.42
N LEU A 175 -6.76 -0.46 17.34
CA LEU A 175 -6.85 -1.13 18.64
C LEU A 175 -7.83 -0.42 19.58
N THR A 176 -8.38 -1.21 20.48
CA THR A 176 -9.09 -0.76 21.67
C THR A 176 -8.47 -1.41 22.91
N ASP A 177 -8.69 -0.81 24.08
CA ASP A 177 -8.20 -1.37 25.36
C ASP A 177 -8.75 -2.79 25.59
N ASP A 178 -10.02 -3.04 25.20
CA ASP A 178 -10.64 -4.37 25.31
C ASP A 178 -9.93 -5.40 24.45
N LEU A 179 -9.53 -5.05 23.21
CA LEU A 179 -8.78 -5.98 22.36
C LEU A 179 -7.38 -6.22 22.92
N VAL A 180 -6.72 -5.19 23.46
CA VAL A 180 -5.39 -5.35 24.07
C VAL A 180 -5.48 -6.31 25.26
N ALA A 181 -6.48 -6.17 26.13
CA ALA A 181 -6.73 -7.10 27.24
C ALA A 181 -7.00 -8.53 26.74
N ALA A 182 -7.83 -8.69 25.70
CA ALA A 182 -8.11 -9.99 25.10
C ALA A 182 -6.88 -10.65 24.45
N LEU A 183 -5.96 -9.85 23.88
CA LEU A 183 -4.68 -10.35 23.36
C LEU A 183 -3.76 -10.87 24.48
N ASP A 184 -3.71 -10.16 25.61
CA ASP A 184 -2.96 -10.60 26.79
C ASP A 184 -3.54 -11.89 27.35
N GLU A 185 -4.87 -11.99 27.51
CA GLU A 185 -5.56 -13.21 27.95
C GLU A 185 -5.35 -14.39 26.97
N ALA A 186 -5.25 -14.13 25.66
CA ALA A 186 -4.97 -15.14 24.65
C ALA A 186 -3.50 -15.59 24.62
N GLY A 187 -2.61 -14.98 25.41
CA GLY A 187 -1.21 -15.36 25.55
C GLY A 187 -0.28 -14.70 24.54
N LEU A 188 -0.63 -13.51 24.00
CA LEU A 188 0.27 -12.78 23.09
C LEU A 188 1.58 -12.39 23.77
N SER A 189 1.53 -12.01 25.06
CA SER A 189 2.68 -11.63 25.87
C SER A 189 3.67 -12.78 26.09
N ASP A 190 3.25 -14.04 25.99
CA ASP A 190 4.16 -15.20 26.04
C ASP A 190 5.01 -15.34 24.76
N LEU A 191 4.49 -14.86 23.64
CA LEU A 191 5.14 -14.91 22.32
C LEU A 191 5.92 -13.63 22.00
N LEU A 192 5.34 -12.48 22.35
CA LEU A 192 5.84 -11.14 22.08
C LEU A 192 5.76 -10.30 23.37
N PRO A 193 6.70 -10.45 24.31
CA PRO A 193 6.59 -9.90 25.66
C PRO A 193 6.72 -8.38 25.76
N TYR A 194 7.30 -7.75 24.74
CA TYR A 194 7.52 -6.31 24.76
C TYR A 194 6.56 -5.62 23.81
N ARG A 195 5.98 -4.50 24.26
CA ARG A 195 5.06 -3.71 23.43
C ARG A 195 5.23 -2.21 23.67
N GLN A 196 4.89 -1.45 22.64
CA GLN A 196 4.64 -0.03 22.70
C GLN A 196 3.26 0.25 22.12
N LEU A 197 2.40 0.92 22.90
CA LEU A 197 1.06 1.35 22.48
C LEU A 197 1.08 2.85 22.23
N GLY A 198 0.32 3.29 21.22
CA GLY A 198 -0.07 4.68 21.08
C GLY A 198 -1.12 5.07 22.11
N GLU A 199 -1.29 6.34 22.35
CA GLU A 199 -2.38 6.86 23.18
C GLU A 199 -3.70 6.82 22.42
N ASN A 200 -4.79 6.50 23.12
CA ASN A 200 -6.14 6.60 22.59
C ASN A 200 -6.55 8.08 22.56
N LYS A 201 -6.89 8.60 21.38
CA LYS A 201 -7.25 10.01 21.15
C LYS A 201 -8.59 10.12 20.44
N ASP A 202 -9.37 11.15 20.74
CA ASP A 202 -10.63 11.44 20.04
C ASP A 202 -10.45 11.66 18.53
N THR A 203 -9.24 12.02 18.12
CA THR A 203 -8.87 12.23 16.71
C THR A 203 -8.49 10.94 15.97
N ASP A 204 -8.40 9.81 16.68
CA ASP A 204 -7.98 8.53 16.13
C ASP A 204 -8.92 8.05 15.03
N ASN A 205 -8.36 7.28 14.12
CA ASN A 205 -9.05 6.77 12.93
C ASN A 205 -9.86 5.50 13.21
N GLY A 206 -10.35 5.33 14.44
CA GLY A 206 -11.15 4.17 14.84
C GLY A 206 -10.48 3.31 15.91
N GLY A 207 -9.45 3.85 16.56
CA GLY A 207 -8.65 3.21 17.59
C GLY A 207 -7.18 3.60 17.46
N PHE A 208 -6.39 3.18 18.41
CA PHE A 208 -4.96 3.50 18.46
C PHE A 208 -4.09 2.42 17.79
N ASN A 209 -2.81 2.73 17.60
CA ASN A 209 -1.83 1.81 17.04
C ASN A 209 -1.02 1.14 18.15
N GLY A 210 -0.54 -0.07 17.91
CA GLY A 210 0.34 -0.77 18.81
C GLY A 210 1.38 -1.61 18.06
N ILE A 211 2.50 -1.85 18.71
CA ILE A 211 3.54 -2.72 18.20
C ILE A 211 4.01 -3.66 19.31
N TRP A 212 4.11 -4.94 19.00
CA TRP A 212 4.61 -6.00 19.88
C TRP A 212 5.84 -6.65 19.28
N ILE A 213 6.76 -7.07 20.13
CA ILE A 213 8.01 -7.63 19.66
C ILE A 213 8.53 -8.70 20.62
N ARG A 214 9.26 -9.67 20.05
CA ARG A 214 9.78 -10.84 20.78
C ARG A 214 10.98 -10.50 21.65
N ILE A 215 11.76 -9.51 21.29
CA ILE A 215 13.05 -9.17 21.93
C ILE A 215 12.91 -7.83 22.63
N GLU A 216 13.57 -7.70 23.79
CA GLU A 216 13.59 -6.44 24.53
C GLU A 216 14.20 -5.30 23.69
N PRO A 217 13.44 -4.24 23.41
CA PRO A 217 13.93 -3.10 22.66
C PRO A 217 14.85 -2.25 23.54
N SER A 218 15.80 -1.57 22.90
CA SER A 218 16.67 -0.59 23.56
C SER A 218 15.96 0.72 23.86
N ASP A 219 14.94 1.03 23.07
CA ASP A 219 14.11 2.21 23.22
C ASP A 219 12.68 1.88 22.74
N THR A 220 11.70 2.31 23.51
CA THR A 220 10.28 2.23 23.19
C THR A 220 9.71 3.63 23.31
N SER A 221 9.33 4.23 22.21
CA SER A 221 8.75 5.58 22.23
C SER A 221 7.69 5.76 21.15
N PRO A 222 6.71 6.66 21.39
CA PRO A 222 5.93 7.21 20.30
C PRO A 222 6.87 7.96 19.37
N ILE A 223 6.86 7.63 18.10
CA ILE A 223 7.67 8.34 17.12
C ILE A 223 6.92 9.59 16.70
N THR A 224 7.57 10.73 16.79
CA THR A 224 7.06 12.03 16.34
C THR A 224 7.13 12.14 14.80
N ALA A 225 6.42 11.28 14.08
CA ALA A 225 6.06 11.62 12.71
C ALA A 225 4.83 12.53 12.77
N VAL A 226 4.87 13.62 12.05
CA VAL A 226 3.73 14.54 11.97
C VAL A 226 2.66 13.93 11.07
N ILE A 227 1.84 13.06 11.63
CA ILE A 227 0.64 12.54 10.95
C ILE A 227 -0.60 12.99 11.70
N PRO A 228 -1.61 13.57 11.04
CA PRO A 228 -2.85 14.03 11.67
C PRO A 228 -3.81 12.87 11.98
N ALA A 229 -3.37 11.91 12.77
CA ALA A 229 -4.13 10.72 13.16
C ALA A 229 -3.63 10.21 14.52
N ALA A 230 -3.81 8.92 14.78
CA ALA A 230 -3.29 8.23 15.93
C ALA A 230 -1.75 8.32 16.03
N ASP A 231 -1.24 8.18 17.24
CA ASP A 231 0.19 8.07 17.47
C ASP A 231 0.81 6.95 16.63
N VAL A 232 2.07 7.13 16.27
CA VAL A 232 2.88 6.13 15.57
C VAL A 232 3.86 5.51 16.58
N PRO A 233 3.44 4.49 17.35
CA PRO A 233 4.31 3.84 18.31
C PRO A 233 5.44 3.10 17.61
N GLY A 234 6.63 3.12 18.19
CA GLY A 234 7.80 2.49 17.64
C GLY A 234 8.70 1.84 18.68
N VAL A 235 9.50 0.92 18.21
CA VAL A 235 10.54 0.23 18.99
C VAL A 235 11.85 0.26 18.21
N CYS A 236 12.94 0.56 18.92
CA CYS A 236 14.26 0.70 18.33
C CYS A 236 15.23 -0.34 18.87
N PHE A 237 16.10 -0.84 18.01
CA PHE A 237 17.16 -1.81 18.35
C PHE A 237 18.50 -1.42 17.75
N PRO A 238 19.61 -1.63 18.43
CA PRO A 238 20.93 -1.54 17.83
C PRO A 238 21.17 -2.74 16.90
N ILE A 239 21.58 -2.50 15.67
CA ILE A 239 22.10 -3.53 14.76
C ILE A 239 23.58 -3.74 15.01
N ASP A 240 24.31 -2.65 15.17
CA ASP A 240 25.72 -2.59 15.50
C ASP A 240 26.05 -1.30 16.30
N ALA A 241 27.29 -1.03 16.57
CA ALA A 241 27.72 0.15 17.34
C ALA A 241 27.33 1.50 16.68
N MET A 242 26.96 1.51 15.41
CA MET A 242 26.68 2.74 14.63
C MET A 242 25.27 2.80 14.05
N ARG A 243 24.58 1.65 13.93
CA ARG A 243 23.28 1.56 13.24
C ARG A 243 22.22 0.95 14.14
N GLY A 244 21.02 1.52 14.06
CA GLY A 244 19.81 0.99 14.65
C GLY A 244 18.79 0.54 13.59
N ILE A 245 17.81 -0.23 14.03
CA ILE A 245 16.60 -0.51 13.27
C ILE A 245 15.40 -0.11 14.11
N THR A 246 14.51 0.65 13.52
CA THR A 246 13.29 1.11 14.16
C THR A 246 12.08 0.53 13.44
N PHE A 247 11.19 -0.13 14.17
CA PHE A 247 9.90 -0.59 13.70
C PHE A 247 8.81 0.32 14.22
N VAL A 248 7.87 0.71 13.36
CA VAL A 248 6.74 1.54 13.75
C VAL A 248 5.43 0.95 13.24
N SER A 249 4.35 1.13 14.03
CA SER A 249 2.98 0.85 13.61
C SER A 249 2.32 2.15 13.19
N ALA A 250 1.87 2.26 11.93
CA ALA A 250 1.32 3.48 11.38
C ALA A 250 -0.08 3.26 10.76
N HIS A 251 -0.99 4.21 11.04
CA HIS A 251 -2.31 4.25 10.45
C HIS A 251 -2.70 5.70 10.18
N PRO A 252 -2.33 6.27 9.02
CA PRO A 252 -2.81 7.57 8.59
C PRO A 252 -4.34 7.60 8.56
N LYS A 253 -4.92 8.78 8.79
CA LYS A 253 -6.36 8.96 8.75
C LYS A 253 -6.95 8.36 7.47
N SER A 254 -8.11 7.72 7.53
CA SER A 254 -8.76 7.24 6.31
C SER A 254 -9.31 8.40 5.47
N PRO A 255 -9.42 8.29 4.15
CA PRO A 255 -10.04 9.33 3.32
C PRO A 255 -11.47 9.66 3.75
N MET A 256 -12.20 8.68 4.32
CA MET A 256 -13.58 8.88 4.83
C MET A 256 -13.65 9.85 6.00
N ARG A 257 -12.57 9.98 6.76
CA ARG A 257 -12.47 10.86 7.94
C ARG A 257 -11.74 12.18 7.67
N GLY A 258 -11.14 12.32 6.48
CA GLY A 258 -10.49 13.54 6.06
C GLY A 258 -9.45 13.31 4.98
N CYS A 259 -9.81 13.61 3.72
CA CYS A 259 -8.92 13.37 2.59
C CYS A 259 -7.59 14.14 2.69
N ARG A 260 -7.62 15.39 3.16
CA ARG A 260 -6.40 16.21 3.32
C ARG A 260 -5.48 15.66 4.39
N ASP A 261 -6.04 15.30 5.54
CA ASP A 261 -5.29 14.73 6.67
C ASP A 261 -4.73 13.35 6.29
N TRP A 262 -5.48 12.56 5.53
CA TRP A 262 -5.02 11.29 4.97
C TRP A 262 -3.77 11.48 4.11
N SER A 263 -3.83 12.35 3.11
CA SER A 263 -2.71 12.62 2.21
C SER A 263 -1.51 13.21 2.95
N ALA A 264 -1.75 14.18 3.85
CA ALA A 264 -0.71 14.79 4.68
C ALA A 264 -0.05 13.76 5.61
N GLY A 265 -0.83 12.85 6.18
CA GLY A 265 -0.33 11.77 7.04
C GLY A 265 0.59 10.81 6.29
N ILE A 266 0.20 10.40 5.07
CA ILE A 266 1.04 9.53 4.22
C ILE A 266 2.36 10.23 3.88
N ILE A 267 2.30 11.48 3.41
CA ILE A 267 3.49 12.26 3.05
C ILE A 267 4.38 12.49 4.29
N GLY A 268 3.78 12.79 5.45
CA GLY A 268 4.47 13.03 6.70
C GLY A 268 5.27 11.82 7.20
N LEU A 269 4.80 10.59 6.94
CA LEU A 269 5.58 9.38 7.24
C LEU A 269 6.94 9.36 6.53
N GLY A 270 7.10 10.12 5.45
CA GLY A 270 8.37 10.26 4.74
C GLY A 270 9.50 10.84 5.60
N GLU A 271 9.17 11.62 6.64
CA GLU A 271 10.15 12.16 7.58
C GLU A 271 10.89 11.06 8.34
N LEU A 272 10.24 9.91 8.57
CA LEU A 272 10.86 8.75 9.22
C LEU A 272 12.02 8.16 8.42
N ALA A 273 12.06 8.35 7.10
CA ALA A 273 13.18 7.92 6.27
C ALA A 273 14.33 8.93 6.28
N THR A 274 14.05 10.21 6.51
CA THR A 274 15.02 11.31 6.37
C THR A 274 15.58 11.80 7.70
N SER A 275 14.83 11.65 8.80
CA SER A 275 15.23 12.10 10.15
C SER A 275 16.20 11.16 10.88
N GLN A 276 16.39 9.95 10.37
CA GLN A 276 17.25 8.94 10.99
C GLN A 276 18.74 9.29 10.82
N LYS A 277 19.56 8.82 11.77
CA LYS A 277 21.03 8.90 11.63
C LYS A 277 21.44 8.14 10.38
N GLN A 278 22.51 8.59 9.75
CA GLN A 278 23.01 7.96 8.53
C GLN A 278 23.33 6.48 8.77
N GLY A 279 22.52 5.61 8.19
CA GLY A 279 22.67 4.17 8.27
C GLY A 279 21.67 3.44 9.14
N ASP A 280 20.85 4.15 9.91
CA ASP A 280 19.74 3.55 10.60
C ASP A 280 18.68 3.07 9.59
N ILE A 281 17.99 2.03 9.98
CA ILE A 281 16.92 1.42 9.18
C ILE A 281 15.59 1.72 9.84
N THR A 282 14.62 2.15 9.04
CA THR A 282 13.24 2.31 9.50
C THR A 282 12.34 1.33 8.76
N VAL A 283 11.46 0.66 9.51
CA VAL A 283 10.42 -0.22 9.00
C VAL A 283 9.06 0.32 9.44
N VAL A 284 8.20 0.64 8.47
CA VAL A 284 6.82 1.08 8.72
C VAL A 284 5.90 -0.07 8.39
N LEU A 285 5.07 -0.44 9.34
CA LEU A 285 4.07 -1.50 9.25
C LEU A 285 2.69 -0.88 9.45
N GLY A 286 1.75 -1.09 8.54
CA GLY A 286 0.42 -0.58 8.80
C GLY A 286 -0.52 -0.49 7.62
N ASP A 287 -1.76 -0.12 7.95
CA ASP A 287 -2.78 0.29 6.99
C ASP A 287 -2.58 1.76 6.63
N LEU A 288 -2.12 2.03 5.42
CA LEU A 288 -1.90 3.38 4.93
C LEU A 288 -3.10 3.93 4.15
N ASN A 289 -4.17 3.16 4.04
CA ASN A 289 -5.36 3.53 3.27
C ASN A 289 -5.04 4.00 1.83
N SER A 290 -3.95 3.52 1.26
CA SER A 290 -3.45 3.96 -0.04
C SER A 290 -2.61 2.88 -0.73
N GLY A 291 -2.27 3.09 -1.98
CA GLY A 291 -1.39 2.22 -2.75
C GLY A 291 -0.68 2.99 -3.87
N THR A 292 0.07 2.29 -4.71
CA THR A 292 0.93 2.87 -5.75
C THR A 292 0.23 3.76 -6.77
N ASP A 293 -1.09 3.67 -6.88
CA ASP A 293 -1.88 4.55 -7.76
C ASP A 293 -2.03 5.97 -7.16
N HIS A 294 -1.90 6.13 -5.83
CA HIS A 294 -1.99 7.42 -5.15
C HIS A 294 -0.65 8.19 -5.22
N PRO A 295 -0.67 9.44 -5.71
CA PRO A 295 0.51 10.30 -5.74
C PRO A 295 1.17 10.50 -4.37
N SER A 296 0.38 10.66 -3.30
CA SER A 296 0.90 10.81 -1.93
C SER A 296 1.67 9.57 -1.47
N PHE A 297 1.20 8.36 -1.82
CA PHE A 297 1.92 7.13 -1.50
C PHE A 297 3.24 7.00 -2.28
N ARG A 298 3.25 7.36 -3.56
CA ARG A 298 4.51 7.39 -4.33
C ARG A 298 5.49 8.40 -3.75
N LYS A 299 5.01 9.56 -3.30
CA LYS A 299 5.85 10.56 -2.62
C LYS A 299 6.48 10.01 -1.35
N LEU A 300 5.77 9.15 -0.60
CA LEU A 300 6.32 8.43 0.55
C LEU A 300 7.44 7.46 0.12
N LEU A 301 7.25 6.71 -0.96
CA LEU A 301 8.29 5.84 -1.49
C LEU A 301 9.52 6.65 -1.96
N ASP A 302 9.30 7.79 -2.62
CA ASP A 302 10.36 8.70 -3.09
C ASP A 302 11.19 9.31 -1.93
N ALA A 303 10.66 9.33 -0.71
CA ALA A 303 11.40 9.75 0.48
C ALA A 303 12.48 8.74 0.92
N GLY A 304 12.50 7.54 0.33
CA GLY A 304 13.52 6.50 0.57
C GLY A 304 12.98 5.17 1.05
N PHE A 305 11.66 5.00 1.09
CA PHE A 305 11.03 3.72 1.43
C PHE A 305 10.92 2.78 0.23
N GLN A 306 11.09 1.50 0.49
CA GLN A 306 10.81 0.39 -0.40
C GLN A 306 9.62 -0.40 0.15
N ASP A 307 8.67 -0.79 -0.71
CA ASP A 307 7.56 -1.66 -0.31
C ASP A 307 7.94 -3.13 -0.48
N ALA A 308 7.64 -3.95 0.52
CA ALA A 308 8.02 -5.36 0.54
C ALA A 308 7.43 -6.16 -0.63
N ALA A 309 6.16 -5.92 -1.00
CA ALA A 309 5.51 -6.63 -2.10
C ALA A 309 6.07 -6.21 -3.46
N LEU A 310 6.40 -4.92 -3.64
CA LEU A 310 7.06 -4.42 -4.84
C LEU A 310 8.48 -4.98 -4.95
N THR A 311 9.22 -5.03 -3.84
CA THR A 311 10.61 -5.49 -3.82
C THR A 311 10.71 -7.00 -4.06
N GLU A 312 9.79 -7.80 -3.49
CA GLU A 312 9.74 -9.24 -3.73
C GLU A 312 9.34 -9.56 -5.17
N ALA A 313 8.51 -8.73 -5.82
CA ALA A 313 8.06 -8.85 -7.19
C ALA A 313 7.36 -10.18 -7.53
N LYS A 314 6.65 -10.77 -6.57
CA LYS A 314 5.88 -12.02 -6.72
C LYS A 314 4.36 -11.82 -6.76
N GLY A 315 3.93 -10.64 -7.17
CA GLY A 315 2.52 -10.29 -7.36
C GLY A 315 1.95 -9.40 -6.26
N ARG A 316 0.74 -8.93 -6.52
CA ARG A 316 0.01 -8.02 -5.63
C ARG A 316 -0.41 -8.73 -4.35
N ARG A 317 -0.31 -8.03 -3.23
CA ARG A 317 -0.79 -8.48 -1.91
C ARG A 317 -1.92 -7.56 -1.46
N ALA A 318 -3.09 -7.74 -2.09
CA ALA A 318 -4.27 -6.96 -1.75
C ALA A 318 -4.87 -7.44 -0.41
N THR A 319 -5.26 -6.51 0.45
CA THR A 319 -5.64 -6.79 1.83
C THR A 319 -7.08 -6.41 2.16
N PHE A 320 -7.70 -5.52 1.41
CA PHE A 320 -9.05 -5.01 1.70
C PHE A 320 -10.01 -5.13 0.50
N PRO A 321 -11.27 -5.52 0.71
CA PRO A 321 -11.81 -6.07 1.94
C PRO A 321 -11.57 -7.59 2.05
N SER A 322 -11.45 -8.11 3.26
CA SER A 322 -11.17 -9.53 3.53
C SER A 322 -12.25 -10.49 3.04
N TRP A 323 -13.52 -10.05 3.13
CA TRP A 323 -14.71 -10.86 2.78
C TRP A 323 -14.97 -10.99 1.27
N LEU A 324 -14.32 -10.17 0.43
CA LEU A 324 -14.48 -10.20 -1.02
C LEU A 324 -13.26 -10.88 -1.66
N PRO A 325 -13.44 -11.94 -2.47
CA PRO A 325 -12.30 -12.56 -3.15
C PRO A 325 -11.69 -11.65 -4.22
N TRP A 326 -12.52 -10.84 -4.89
CA TRP A 326 -12.11 -9.87 -5.91
C TRP A 326 -13.28 -8.91 -6.24
N PRO A 327 -13.04 -7.63 -6.53
CA PRO A 327 -11.75 -6.93 -6.46
C PRO A 327 -11.34 -6.61 -5.01
N ARG A 328 -10.02 -6.52 -4.79
CA ARG A 328 -9.45 -6.07 -3.52
C ARG A 328 -8.47 -4.93 -3.75
N LEU A 329 -8.35 -4.05 -2.75
CA LEU A 329 -7.39 -2.95 -2.70
C LEU A 329 -6.15 -3.37 -1.91
N ILE A 330 -5.03 -2.71 -2.20
CA ILE A 330 -3.80 -2.80 -1.41
C ILE A 330 -3.83 -1.58 -0.51
N LEU A 331 -4.03 -1.77 0.79
CA LEU A 331 -4.09 -0.69 1.78
C LEU A 331 -3.02 -0.86 2.85
N ASP A 332 -2.69 -2.12 3.18
CA ASP A 332 -1.70 -2.45 4.21
C ASP A 332 -0.33 -2.66 3.56
N HIS A 333 0.70 -2.14 4.20
CA HIS A 333 2.06 -2.12 3.69
C HIS A 333 3.10 -2.50 4.73
N ILE A 334 4.19 -3.06 4.25
CA ILE A 334 5.45 -3.25 4.98
C ILE A 334 6.49 -2.47 4.20
N LEU A 335 6.83 -1.28 4.71
CA LEU A 335 7.80 -0.39 4.09
C LEU A 335 9.10 -0.42 4.87
N PHE A 336 10.22 -0.30 4.19
CA PHE A 336 11.55 -0.24 4.84
C PHE A 336 12.51 0.64 4.05
N THR A 337 13.44 1.28 4.77
CA THR A 337 14.54 2.03 4.16
C THR A 337 15.68 1.09 3.72
N ALA A 338 16.72 1.61 3.11
CA ALA A 338 17.87 0.83 2.66
C ALA A 338 18.50 -0.01 3.78
N GLY A 339 19.04 -1.17 3.42
CA GLY A 339 19.71 -2.10 4.36
C GLY A 339 18.94 -3.39 4.62
N LEU A 340 17.74 -3.54 4.08
CA LEU A 340 16.93 -4.76 4.14
C LEU A 340 16.60 -5.31 2.76
N THR A 341 16.26 -6.61 2.74
CA THR A 341 15.53 -7.26 1.64
C THR A 341 14.26 -7.87 2.20
N ALA A 342 13.21 -7.92 1.38
CA ALA A 342 11.96 -8.59 1.72
C ALA A 342 11.78 -9.88 0.92
N SER A 343 11.20 -10.88 1.54
CA SER A 343 10.83 -12.14 0.92
C SER A 343 9.61 -12.75 1.62
N ASP A 344 8.99 -13.75 1.00
CA ASP A 344 7.85 -14.47 1.54
C ASP A 344 6.72 -13.54 2.01
N VAL A 345 6.44 -12.53 1.16
CA VAL A 345 5.36 -11.58 1.39
C VAL A 345 4.03 -12.26 1.10
N ARG A 346 3.14 -12.30 2.08
CA ARG A 346 1.83 -12.94 1.93
C ARG A 346 0.74 -12.23 2.72
N SER A 347 -0.47 -12.25 2.17
CA SER A 347 -1.68 -11.82 2.86
C SER A 347 -2.55 -13.04 3.19
N PHE A 348 -3.16 -13.07 4.37
CA PHE A 348 -4.01 -14.16 4.83
C PHE A 348 -5.11 -13.66 5.77
N THR A 349 -6.13 -14.49 5.95
CA THR A 349 -7.30 -14.13 6.75
C THR A 349 -7.02 -14.28 8.24
N VAL A 350 -7.41 -13.25 9.01
CA VAL A 350 -7.60 -13.30 10.46
C VAL A 350 -9.06 -12.97 10.72
N ASN A 351 -9.74 -13.76 11.55
CA ASN A 351 -11.18 -13.61 11.79
C ASN A 351 -11.49 -12.31 12.55
N GLY A 352 -12.65 -11.72 12.26
CA GLY A 352 -13.18 -10.56 12.98
C GLY A 352 -12.81 -9.19 12.38
N THR A 353 -11.92 -9.15 11.41
CA THR A 353 -11.56 -7.92 10.71
C THR A 353 -11.94 -7.95 9.23
N ASP A 354 -12.08 -6.78 8.62
CA ASP A 354 -12.31 -6.59 7.19
C ASP A 354 -11.01 -6.42 6.39
N HIS A 355 -9.86 -6.51 7.05
CA HIS A 355 -8.54 -6.59 6.41
C HIS A 355 -8.00 -8.01 6.44
N LEU A 356 -7.14 -8.35 5.47
CA LEU A 356 -6.22 -9.47 5.56
C LEU A 356 -4.96 -9.03 6.29
N ALA A 357 -4.41 -9.89 7.14
CA ALA A 357 -3.07 -9.68 7.67
C ALA A 357 -2.05 -9.69 6.53
N LEU A 358 -1.02 -8.84 6.62
CA LEU A 358 0.12 -8.83 5.73
C LEU A 358 1.38 -9.18 6.49
N ALA A 359 2.12 -10.19 6.03
CA ALA A 359 3.37 -10.61 6.64
C ALA A 359 4.50 -10.68 5.60
N ALA A 360 5.72 -10.46 6.06
CA ALA A 360 6.93 -10.60 5.26
C ALA A 360 8.11 -11.09 6.10
N THR A 361 9.07 -11.73 5.47
CA THR A 361 10.39 -11.97 6.04
C THR A 361 11.33 -10.85 5.61
N LEU A 362 11.91 -10.14 6.56
CA LEU A 362 12.93 -9.13 6.33
C LEU A 362 14.30 -9.70 6.67
N THR A 363 15.28 -9.42 5.82
CA THR A 363 16.67 -9.89 5.97
C THR A 363 17.62 -8.70 5.87
N LEU A 364 18.55 -8.56 6.84
CA LEU A 364 19.62 -7.55 6.80
C LEU A 364 20.60 -7.83 5.65
N LYS A 365 20.97 -6.75 4.96
CA LYS A 365 22.03 -6.77 3.92
C LYS A 365 23.40 -6.59 4.50
#